data_c3231968113582cb1655de3f0764eba9
#
_entry.id   c3231968113582cb1655de3f0764eba9
#
_cell.length_a   1.000
_cell.length_b   1.000
_cell.length_c   1.000
_cell.angle_alpha   90.00
_cell.angle_beta   90.00
_cell.angle_gamma   90.00
#
_symmetry.space_group_name_H-M   'P 1'
#
loop_
_entity.id
_entity.type
_entity.pdbx_description
1 polymer ?
#
loop_
_entity_poly.entity_id
_entity_poly.type
_entity_poly.pdbx_seq_one_letter_code
_entity_poly.pdbx_strand_id
1 'polypeptide(L)'
;MSVVRLRLFFSLLLVAVSFRASAALPNFDNLEARLKIRPEQKEQFDITVGSTKRALLAVGIAAIQFKERLTAELSKNNPDFRAFARANEDMVEQTRPLFKEAGDEWKRLYALLDDEQVEIAKSFLREHLGRFIQ
;
A
#
# COMPACT_ATOMS: atom_id res chain seq x y z
N MET A 1 22.70 -6.33 9.75
CA MET A 1 21.28 -6.56 10.05
C MET A 1 20.86 -7.87 9.42
N SER A 2 20.30 -8.77 10.18
CA SER A 2 19.81 -10.02 9.60
C SER A 2 18.56 -9.77 8.76
N VAL A 3 18.43 -10.45 7.64
CA VAL A 3 17.27 -10.39 6.73
C VAL A 3 15.94 -10.62 7.47
N VAL A 4 15.97 -11.38 8.55
CA VAL A 4 14.81 -11.66 9.42
C VAL A 4 14.34 -10.42 10.19
N ARG A 5 15.26 -9.57 10.66
CA ARG A 5 14.91 -8.31 11.35
C ARG A 5 14.33 -7.28 10.38
N LEU A 6 14.82 -7.23 9.16
CA LEU A 6 14.31 -6.36 8.12
C LEU A 6 12.89 -6.78 7.68
N ARG A 7 12.63 -8.09 7.55
CA ARG A 7 11.30 -8.61 7.23
C ARG A 7 10.27 -8.33 8.34
N LEU A 8 10.65 -8.46 9.60
CA LEU A 8 9.81 -8.13 10.74
C LEU A 8 9.50 -6.62 10.82
N PHE A 9 10.48 -5.78 10.50
CA PHE A 9 10.31 -4.32 10.49
C PHE A 9 9.36 -3.88 9.36
N PHE A 10 9.51 -4.44 8.17
CA PHE A 10 8.60 -4.21 7.04
C PHE A 10 7.18 -4.71 7.33
N SER A 11 7.04 -5.84 8.00
CA SER A 11 5.74 -6.42 8.36
C SER A 11 5.01 -5.59 9.42
N LEU A 12 5.72 -5.07 10.42
CA LEU A 12 5.17 -4.15 11.43
C LEU A 12 4.80 -2.79 10.82
N LEU A 13 5.59 -2.31 9.85
CA LEU A 13 5.30 -1.09 9.11
C LEU A 13 4.04 -1.24 8.26
N LEU A 14 3.84 -2.39 7.61
CA LEU A 14 2.64 -2.69 6.83
C LEU A 14 1.37 -2.71 7.71
N VAL A 15 1.44 -3.26 8.90
CA VAL A 15 0.34 -3.27 9.88
C VAL A 15 0.03 -1.86 10.37
N ALA A 16 1.03 -1.07 10.71
CA ALA A 16 0.84 0.32 11.14
C ALA A 16 0.26 1.21 10.02
N VAL A 17 0.70 1.01 8.79
CA VAL A 17 0.19 1.65 7.58
C VAL A 17 -1.28 1.28 7.36
N SER A 18 -1.65 0.00 7.53
CA SER A 18 -3.00 -0.50 7.33
C SER A 18 -4.01 0.10 8.29
N PHE A 19 -3.65 0.31 9.55
CA PHE A 19 -4.53 0.91 10.56
C PHE A 19 -4.85 2.39 10.30
N ARG A 20 -3.98 3.10 9.60
CA ARG A 20 -4.18 4.52 9.25
C ARG A 20 -4.70 4.71 7.81
N ALA A 21 -4.35 3.83 6.88
CA ALA A 21 -4.78 3.88 5.49
C ALA A 21 -6.26 3.51 5.30
N SER A 22 -6.85 2.72 6.21
CA SER A 22 -8.30 2.44 6.20
C SER A 22 -9.16 3.68 6.44
N ALA A 23 -8.58 4.80 6.93
CA ALA A 23 -9.30 6.04 7.22
C ALA A 23 -9.40 6.99 6.03
N ALA A 24 -8.51 6.93 5.02
CA ALA A 24 -8.58 7.78 3.83
C ALA A 24 -7.74 7.23 2.68
N LEU A 25 -8.37 6.82 1.60
CA LEU A 25 -7.70 6.65 0.31
C LEU A 25 -7.16 8.01 -0.16
N PRO A 26 -5.97 8.07 -0.78
CA PRO A 26 -5.48 9.29 -1.41
C PRO A 26 -6.50 9.84 -2.41
N ASN A 27 -6.61 11.17 -2.49
CA ASN A 27 -7.49 11.81 -3.45
C ASN A 27 -6.84 11.85 -4.84
N PHE A 28 -7.07 10.80 -5.63
CA PHE A 28 -6.52 10.66 -6.97
C PHE A 28 -7.16 11.61 -7.98
N ASP A 29 -8.39 12.07 -7.75
CA ASP A 29 -9.02 13.09 -8.60
C ASP A 29 -8.29 14.43 -8.45
N ASN A 30 -7.86 14.77 -7.24
CA ASN A 30 -7.01 15.94 -7.01
C ASN A 30 -5.64 15.77 -7.70
N LEU A 31 -5.05 14.58 -7.65
CA LEU A 31 -3.80 14.30 -8.35
C LEU A 31 -3.95 14.47 -9.86
N GLU A 32 -5.02 13.95 -10.45
CA GLU A 32 -5.32 14.10 -11.88
C GLU A 32 -5.38 15.58 -12.29
N ALA A 33 -6.08 16.38 -11.51
CA ALA A 33 -6.22 17.83 -11.75
C ALA A 33 -4.86 18.56 -11.62
N ARG A 34 -4.07 18.22 -10.60
CA ARG A 34 -2.73 18.80 -10.39
C ARG A 34 -1.76 18.46 -11.52
N LEU A 35 -1.79 17.21 -11.98
CA LEU A 35 -0.95 16.73 -13.07
C LEU A 35 -1.37 17.29 -14.44
N LYS A 36 -2.59 17.78 -14.55
CA LYS A 36 -3.17 18.21 -15.85
C LYS A 36 -2.99 17.09 -16.90
N ILE A 37 -3.47 15.91 -16.55
CA ILE A 37 -3.30 14.70 -17.37
C ILE A 37 -3.83 14.96 -18.79
N ARG A 38 -2.98 14.71 -19.79
CA ARG A 38 -3.31 14.86 -21.21
C ARG A 38 -4.08 13.64 -21.72
N PRO A 39 -4.85 13.78 -22.82
CA PRO A 39 -5.64 12.66 -23.38
C PRO A 39 -4.81 11.40 -23.63
N GLU A 40 -3.58 11.52 -24.11
CA GLU A 40 -2.70 10.38 -24.39
C GLU A 40 -2.15 9.72 -23.12
N GLN A 41 -2.24 10.37 -21.95
CA GLN A 41 -1.81 9.84 -20.65
C GLN A 41 -2.97 9.24 -19.85
N LYS A 42 -4.19 9.56 -20.21
CA LYS A 42 -5.40 9.29 -19.40
C LYS A 42 -5.62 7.80 -19.15
N GLU A 43 -5.49 6.97 -20.17
CA GLU A 43 -5.68 5.52 -20.03
C GLU A 43 -4.69 4.93 -19.03
N GLN A 44 -3.39 5.25 -19.17
CA GLN A 44 -2.38 4.75 -18.24
C GLN A 44 -2.57 5.31 -16.83
N PHE A 45 -2.98 6.56 -16.70
CA PHE A 45 -3.30 7.16 -15.41
C PHE A 45 -4.43 6.40 -14.71
N ASP A 46 -5.52 6.12 -15.42
CA ASP A 46 -6.67 5.39 -14.87
C ASP A 46 -6.30 3.96 -14.45
N ILE A 47 -5.50 3.27 -15.25
CA ILE A 47 -4.98 1.93 -14.92
C ILE A 47 -4.12 1.99 -13.66
N THR A 48 -3.22 2.96 -13.55
CA THR A 48 -2.33 3.16 -12.41
C THR A 48 -3.11 3.45 -11.13
N VAL A 49 -4.07 4.36 -11.19
CA VAL A 49 -4.95 4.67 -10.06
C VAL A 49 -5.78 3.45 -9.64
N GLY A 50 -6.35 2.73 -10.62
CA GLY A 50 -7.15 1.53 -10.36
C GLY A 50 -6.34 0.43 -9.66
N SER A 51 -5.13 0.14 -10.12
CA SER A 51 -4.24 -0.85 -9.49
C SER A 51 -3.81 -0.42 -8.09
N THR A 52 -3.54 0.86 -7.89
CA THR A 52 -3.18 1.42 -6.58
C THR A 52 -4.34 1.32 -5.59
N LYS A 53 -5.55 1.68 -6.01
CA LYS A 53 -6.76 1.53 -5.17
C LYS A 53 -7.00 0.08 -4.77
N ARG A 54 -6.86 -0.87 -5.72
CA ARG A 54 -7.00 -2.31 -5.42
C ARG A 54 -5.98 -2.77 -4.37
N ALA A 55 -4.72 -2.36 -4.50
CA ALA A 55 -3.68 -2.70 -3.54
C ALA A 55 -3.99 -2.15 -2.14
N LEU A 56 -4.39 -0.88 -2.04
CA LEU A 56 -4.74 -0.24 -0.77
C LEU A 56 -5.98 -0.86 -0.12
N LEU A 57 -7.02 -1.18 -0.90
CA LEU A 57 -8.20 -1.87 -0.39
C LEU A 57 -7.88 -3.28 0.10
N ALA A 58 -7.05 -4.01 -0.62
CA ALA A 58 -6.60 -5.35 -0.20
C ALA A 58 -5.83 -5.31 1.12
N VAL A 59 -4.99 -4.31 1.33
CA VAL A 59 -4.30 -4.10 2.62
C VAL A 59 -5.31 -3.84 3.74
N GLY A 60 -6.30 -3.00 3.49
CA GLY A 60 -7.36 -2.72 4.48
C GLY A 60 -8.12 -3.99 4.89
N ILE A 61 -8.52 -4.80 3.91
CA ILE A 61 -9.21 -6.08 4.15
C ILE A 61 -8.29 -7.05 4.91
N ALA A 62 -7.04 -7.20 4.48
CA ALA A 62 -6.07 -8.09 5.12
C ALA A 62 -5.77 -7.66 6.57
N ALA A 63 -5.73 -6.36 6.85
CA ALA A 63 -5.55 -5.82 8.20
C ALA A 63 -6.74 -6.17 9.12
N ILE A 64 -7.96 -6.09 8.63
CA ILE A 64 -9.17 -6.49 9.38
C ILE A 64 -9.09 -7.98 9.71
N GLN A 65 -8.79 -8.83 8.74
CA GLN A 65 -8.64 -10.28 8.93
C GLN A 65 -7.52 -10.61 9.92
N PHE A 66 -6.40 -9.92 9.84
CA PHE A 66 -5.30 -10.07 10.79
C PHE A 66 -5.74 -9.71 12.21
N LYS A 67 -6.44 -8.58 12.38
CA LYS A 67 -6.98 -8.16 13.68
C LYS A 67 -7.94 -9.19 14.27
N GLU A 68 -8.83 -9.76 13.45
CA GLU A 68 -9.77 -10.80 13.88
C GLU A 68 -9.03 -12.06 14.35
N ARG A 69 -8.03 -12.52 13.59
CA ARG A 69 -7.20 -13.67 13.98
C ARG A 69 -6.42 -13.40 15.26
N LEU A 70 -5.84 -12.21 15.39
CA LEU A 70 -5.11 -11.78 16.58
C LEU A 70 -6.03 -11.79 17.81
N THR A 71 -7.21 -11.21 17.70
CA THR A 71 -8.21 -11.14 18.78
C THR A 71 -8.65 -12.56 19.17
N ALA A 72 -8.94 -13.42 18.22
CA ALA A 72 -9.33 -14.80 18.47
C ALA A 72 -8.21 -15.58 19.20
N GLU A 73 -6.97 -15.42 18.79
CA GLU A 73 -5.83 -16.10 19.42
C GLU A 73 -5.59 -15.60 20.84
N LEU A 74 -5.65 -14.28 21.07
CA LEU A 74 -5.49 -13.67 22.40
C LEU A 74 -6.62 -14.03 23.38
N SER A 75 -7.78 -14.46 22.88
CA SER A 75 -8.90 -14.92 23.70
C SER A 75 -8.72 -16.33 24.26
N LYS A 76 -7.70 -17.08 23.79
CA LYS A 76 -7.42 -18.42 24.28
C LYS A 76 -6.63 -18.36 25.58
N ASN A 77 -6.80 -19.36 26.44
CA ASN A 77 -6.03 -19.46 27.68
C ASN A 77 -4.53 -19.64 27.46
N ASN A 78 -4.14 -20.20 26.33
CA ASN A 78 -2.74 -20.43 25.94
C ASN A 78 -2.55 -19.99 24.48
N PRO A 79 -2.31 -18.69 24.22
CA PRO A 79 -2.14 -18.18 22.86
C PRO A 79 -0.92 -18.79 22.17
N ASP A 80 -1.08 -19.17 20.90
CA ASP A 80 0.02 -19.63 20.05
C ASP A 80 0.62 -18.44 19.26
N PHE A 81 1.77 -17.97 19.68
CA PHE A 81 2.46 -16.86 18.98
C PHE A 81 2.91 -17.20 17.57
N ARG A 82 3.02 -18.48 17.20
CA ARG A 82 3.27 -18.89 15.81
C ARG A 82 2.08 -18.59 14.91
N ALA A 83 0.86 -18.59 15.47
CA ALA A 83 -0.33 -18.21 14.73
C ALA A 83 -0.28 -16.73 14.29
N PHE A 84 0.30 -15.85 15.11
CA PHE A 84 0.51 -14.46 14.73
C PHE A 84 1.49 -14.30 13.57
N ALA A 85 2.60 -15.01 13.61
CA ALA A 85 3.59 -15.00 12.54
C ALA A 85 2.96 -15.50 11.22
N ARG A 86 2.21 -16.61 11.27
CA ARG A 86 1.51 -17.13 10.08
C ARG A 86 0.47 -16.13 9.53
N ALA A 87 -0.32 -15.52 10.40
CA ALA A 87 -1.32 -14.53 9.98
C ALA A 87 -0.67 -13.31 9.30
N ASN A 88 0.47 -12.85 9.82
CA ASN A 88 1.23 -11.77 9.22
C ASN A 88 1.84 -12.17 7.86
N GLU A 89 2.40 -13.36 7.75
CA GLU A 89 2.93 -13.88 6.48
C GLU A 89 1.82 -14.00 5.43
N ASP A 90 0.65 -14.52 5.79
CA ASP A 90 -0.52 -14.61 4.91
C ASP A 90 -0.95 -13.24 4.40
N MET A 91 -0.98 -12.24 5.27
CA MET A 91 -1.32 -10.87 4.90
C MET A 91 -0.33 -10.29 3.88
N VAL A 92 0.96 -10.48 4.09
CA VAL A 92 2.02 -10.04 3.19
C VAL A 92 1.92 -10.76 1.84
N GLU A 93 1.73 -12.08 1.85
CA GLU A 93 1.62 -12.87 0.61
C GLU A 93 0.38 -12.52 -0.22
N GLN A 94 -0.75 -12.23 0.42
CA GLN A 94 -1.98 -11.82 -0.27
C GLN A 94 -1.86 -10.46 -0.94
N THR A 95 -1.11 -9.54 -0.35
CA THR A 95 -1.02 -8.14 -0.82
C THR A 95 0.15 -7.90 -1.76
N ARG A 96 1.22 -8.68 -1.67
CA ARG A 96 2.45 -8.51 -2.47
C ARG A 96 2.22 -8.43 -3.98
N PRO A 97 1.43 -9.32 -4.62
CA PRO A 97 1.21 -9.26 -6.06
C PRO A 97 0.53 -7.96 -6.50
N LEU A 98 -0.40 -7.44 -5.68
CA LEU A 98 -1.13 -6.21 -5.96
C LEU A 98 -0.24 -4.97 -5.85
N PHE A 99 0.66 -4.93 -4.87
CA PHE A 99 1.67 -3.86 -4.76
C PHE A 99 2.68 -3.92 -5.90
N LYS A 100 3.08 -5.11 -6.31
CA LYS A 100 3.96 -5.27 -7.47
C LYS A 100 3.29 -4.75 -8.74
N GLU A 101 2.03 -5.12 -8.97
CA GLU A 101 1.25 -4.62 -10.11
C GLU A 101 1.14 -3.09 -10.08
N ALA A 102 0.75 -2.51 -8.95
CA ALA A 102 0.65 -1.06 -8.80
C ALA A 102 2.01 -0.37 -9.06
N GLY A 103 3.09 -0.90 -8.53
CA GLY A 103 4.44 -0.38 -8.76
C GLY A 103 4.84 -0.43 -10.24
N ASP A 104 4.52 -1.49 -10.95
CA ASP A 104 4.78 -1.63 -12.39
C ASP A 104 3.94 -0.62 -13.20
N GLU A 105 2.68 -0.39 -12.81
CA GLU A 105 1.83 0.61 -13.47
C GLU A 105 2.31 2.05 -13.21
N TRP A 106 2.79 2.35 -12.01
CA TRP A 106 3.42 3.63 -11.73
C TRP A 106 4.66 3.88 -12.59
N LYS A 107 5.50 2.87 -12.81
CA LYS A 107 6.67 2.98 -13.71
C LYS A 107 6.25 3.32 -15.14
N ARG A 108 5.18 2.68 -15.64
CA ARG A 108 4.64 2.96 -16.97
C ARG A 108 4.09 4.37 -17.07
N LEU A 109 3.36 4.83 -16.04
CA LEU A 109 2.86 6.20 -16.00
C LEU A 109 4.01 7.21 -15.98
N TYR A 110 5.04 6.99 -15.14
CA TYR A 110 6.20 7.87 -15.07
C TYR A 110 6.88 8.05 -16.42
N ALA A 111 6.95 7.01 -17.23
CA ALA A 111 7.53 7.08 -18.57
C ALA A 111 6.75 8.00 -19.54
N LEU A 112 5.49 8.29 -19.25
CA LEU A 112 4.63 9.16 -20.05
C LEU A 112 4.56 10.60 -19.51
N LEU A 113 5.02 10.86 -18.29
CA LEU A 113 4.97 12.17 -17.66
C LEU A 113 6.15 13.05 -18.12
N ASP A 114 5.91 14.33 -18.25
CA ASP A 114 6.98 15.32 -18.39
C ASP A 114 7.62 15.66 -17.03
N ASP A 115 8.71 16.44 -17.05
CA ASP A 115 9.49 16.75 -15.85
C ASP A 115 8.67 17.49 -14.78
N GLU A 116 7.78 18.41 -15.18
CA GLU A 116 6.89 19.13 -14.26
C GLU A 116 5.89 18.18 -13.61
N GLN A 117 5.28 17.31 -14.39
CA GLN A 117 4.35 16.30 -13.90
C GLN A 117 5.05 15.31 -12.95
N VAL A 118 6.27 14.91 -13.24
CA VAL A 118 7.07 14.02 -12.35
C VAL A 118 7.29 14.68 -10.99
N GLU A 119 7.61 15.96 -10.93
CA GLU A 119 7.79 16.66 -9.65
C GLU A 119 6.47 16.77 -8.86
N ILE A 120 5.34 16.98 -9.54
CA ILE A 120 4.02 16.97 -8.91
C ILE A 120 3.70 15.57 -8.35
N ALA A 121 3.95 14.52 -9.11
CA ALA A 121 3.74 13.14 -8.67
C ALA A 121 4.61 12.79 -7.45
N LYS A 122 5.88 13.18 -7.46
CA LYS A 122 6.78 13.01 -6.30
C LYS A 122 6.27 13.74 -5.06
N SER A 123 5.81 14.97 -5.22
CA SER A 123 5.24 15.75 -4.12
C SER A 123 4.00 15.07 -3.53
N PHE A 124 3.10 14.60 -4.38
CA PHE A 124 1.93 13.84 -3.95
C PHE A 124 2.30 12.58 -3.17
N LEU A 125 3.26 11.81 -3.66
CA LEU A 125 3.74 10.60 -2.98
C LEU A 125 4.36 10.93 -1.63
N ARG A 126 5.15 12.00 -1.51
CA ARG A 126 5.71 12.46 -0.23
C ARG A 126 4.62 12.88 0.76
N GLU A 127 3.61 13.60 0.31
CA GLU A 127 2.48 14.03 1.17
C GLU A 127 1.71 12.85 1.75
N HIS A 128 1.52 11.77 0.96
CA HIS A 128 0.71 10.63 1.34
C HIS A 128 1.51 9.46 1.92
N LEU A 129 2.75 9.26 1.48
CA LEU A 129 3.63 8.16 1.91
C LEU A 129 4.74 8.60 2.86
N GLY A 130 5.11 9.88 2.88
CA GLY A 130 6.18 10.40 3.74
C GLY A 130 5.93 10.22 5.24
N ARG A 131 4.67 10.05 5.64
CA ARG A 131 4.29 9.72 7.03
C ARG A 131 4.69 8.31 7.44
N PHE A 132 5.04 7.46 6.47
CA PHE A 132 5.38 6.06 6.70
C PHE A 132 6.88 5.77 6.59
N ILE A 133 7.67 6.76 6.16
CA ILE A 133 9.11 6.61 5.91
C ILE A 133 9.97 7.30 7.00
N GLN A 134 9.34 8.03 7.91
CA GLN A 134 10.01 8.66 9.06
C GLN A 134 10.14 7.72 10.25
#